data_a0255a90229c52187a714bbb247f03f6
#
_entry.id   a0255a90229c52187a714bbb247f03f6
#
_cell.length_a   1.000
_cell.length_b   1.000
_cell.length_c   1.000
_cell.angle_alpha   90.00
_cell.angle_beta   90.00
_cell.angle_gamma   90.00
#
_symmetry.space_group_name_H-M   'P 1'
#
loop_
_entity.id
_entity.type
_entity.pdbx_description
1 polymer ?
#
loop_
_entity_poly.entity_id
_entity_poly.type
_entity_poly.pdbx_seq_one_letter_code
_entity_poly.pdbx_strand_id
1 'polypeptide(L)'
;MVRILLASALFWGAGSLHALTLEDVKAMAVGSSESRLQALAKAASDPNEATLAFIQALADDEVKIAGEQVLVVKDDKAIDPVTGNAVPLPDNAEDVINNNLMRGELDNALATLQLFSPKEAQRKAAIKTLTGDNDEARLPLIEKAFAAEKVPQIKAQLATLRAAILLSSSDKGKRLQAAALLADSGDPSTKTVLLERLAKESDADVKVALAASLRKVEAALAWGDRLAAVFSGISLGSILLLVALGLAITYGLMGVINMAHGELMMIGAYATYVVQGLFQTYFPNAFDWYLLAALPVAFMASALMGAALERGVIRFLYGRPLETLLATWGISLMLQQMVRSLFGAQNVGVENPVWMSGGVQLLGNLSLPYNRLVIIGFAMAVLLGVAWLISRTRLGLFVRGVTQNRPIAACMGVNTARVDTYAFALGSGIAGLAGCALSQVGNVGPDLGQGYIVDSFMVVVLGGVGQLAGTVYAAMGLGILNKFLEGWTGAVLAKIAVLVLIIIFIQKRPQGIFAMKGRSAEA
;
A
#
# COMPACT_ATOMS: atom_id res chain seq x y z
N MET A 1 34.51 23.84 -32.25
CA MET A 1 34.30 25.21 -32.78
C MET A 1 33.00 25.74 -32.23
N VAL A 2 33.15 26.84 -31.61
CA VAL A 2 32.27 27.94 -31.18
C VAL A 2 31.41 27.71 -29.93
N ARG A 3 31.93 28.31 -28.86
CA ARG A 3 31.29 28.72 -27.61
C ARG A 3 30.24 29.80 -27.91
N ILE A 4 29.08 29.74 -27.30
CA ILE A 4 28.29 30.92 -26.96
C ILE A 4 27.91 30.83 -25.49
N LEU A 5 28.57 31.68 -24.71
CA LEU A 5 28.20 32.16 -23.40
C LEU A 5 27.00 33.12 -23.58
N LEU A 6 25.92 32.88 -22.88
CA LEU A 6 24.90 33.87 -22.60
C LEU A 6 24.69 33.96 -21.09
N ALA A 7 25.26 35.03 -20.55
CA ALA A 7 25.00 35.52 -19.22
C ALA A 7 23.56 36.02 -19.13
N SER A 8 22.75 35.42 -18.26
CA SER A 8 21.51 36.03 -17.81
C SER A 8 21.71 36.51 -16.36
N ALA A 9 22.11 37.79 -16.26
CA ALA A 9 21.98 38.56 -15.03
C ALA A 9 20.49 38.75 -14.77
N LEU A 10 19.95 38.11 -13.75
CA LEU A 10 18.60 38.35 -13.24
C LEU A 10 18.69 39.13 -11.93
N PHE A 11 18.10 40.31 -11.97
CA PHE A 11 17.79 41.20 -10.89
C PHE A 11 17.38 40.48 -9.61
N TRP A 12 18.20 40.60 -8.59
CA TRP A 12 17.81 40.36 -7.21
C TRP A 12 17.53 41.71 -6.57
N GLY A 13 16.28 41.93 -6.20
CA GLY A 13 15.91 43.04 -5.33
C GLY A 13 16.69 42.93 -4.01
N ALA A 14 17.33 43.99 -3.63
CA ALA A 14 18.09 44.16 -2.40
C ALA A 14 17.14 44.09 -1.19
N GLY A 15 16.84 42.90 -0.72
CA GLY A 15 16.52 42.63 0.67
C GLY A 15 17.87 42.36 1.35
N SER A 16 18.19 43.05 2.42
CA SER A 16 19.39 42.89 3.22
C SER A 16 19.52 41.41 3.64
N LEU A 17 20.35 40.66 2.92
CA LEU A 17 20.81 39.34 3.34
C LEU A 17 21.65 39.55 4.60
N HIS A 18 21.11 39.28 5.78
CA HIS A 18 21.92 39.16 6.99
C HIS A 18 22.76 37.90 6.83
N ALA A 19 24.03 38.04 6.59
CA ALA A 19 24.99 36.95 6.63
C ALA A 19 25.08 36.45 8.08
N LEU A 20 25.22 35.14 8.27
CA LEU A 20 25.43 34.53 9.58
C LEU A 20 26.65 35.24 10.27
N THR A 21 26.42 35.87 11.40
CA THR A 21 27.47 36.60 12.09
C THR A 21 28.18 35.74 13.14
N LEU A 22 29.40 36.09 13.50
CA LEU A 22 30.14 35.40 14.56
C LEU A 22 29.38 35.45 15.91
N GLU A 23 28.68 36.57 16.17
CA GLU A 23 27.85 36.72 17.37
C GLU A 23 26.66 35.73 17.37
N ASP A 24 25.97 35.54 16.23
CA ASP A 24 24.87 34.61 16.14
C ASP A 24 25.36 33.15 16.32
N VAL A 25 26.50 32.80 15.72
CA VAL A 25 27.14 31.48 15.87
C VAL A 25 27.50 31.22 17.35
N LYS A 26 28.16 32.18 18.01
CA LYS A 26 28.49 32.05 19.43
C LYS A 26 27.24 31.97 20.31
N ALA A 27 26.24 32.79 20.06
CA ALA A 27 25.01 32.79 20.84
C ALA A 27 24.23 31.47 20.74
N MET A 28 24.30 30.76 19.61
CA MET A 28 23.68 29.43 19.44
C MET A 28 24.49 28.28 20.02
N ALA A 29 25.83 28.42 20.10
CA ALA A 29 26.72 27.37 20.58
C ALA A 29 27.07 27.48 22.05
N VAL A 30 27.23 28.71 22.57
CA VAL A 30 27.77 29.00 23.91
C VAL A 30 26.72 29.66 24.79
N GLY A 31 26.64 29.26 26.07
CA GLY A 31 25.78 29.89 27.07
C GLY A 31 24.76 28.92 27.68
N SER A 32 23.80 29.49 28.41
CA SER A 32 22.72 28.71 29.01
C SER A 32 21.77 28.16 27.92
N SER A 33 21.09 27.05 28.20
CA SER A 33 20.10 26.48 27.24
C SER A 33 19.05 27.52 26.83
N GLU A 34 18.63 28.39 27.74
CA GLU A 34 17.63 29.43 27.47
C GLU A 34 18.15 30.52 26.52
N SER A 35 19.39 31.01 26.71
CA SER A 35 20.00 31.97 25.81
C SER A 35 20.25 31.39 24.41
N ARG A 36 20.68 30.14 24.34
CA ARG A 36 20.89 29.43 23.08
C ARG A 36 19.58 29.21 22.31
N LEU A 37 18.46 28.89 23.01
CA LEU A 37 17.14 28.75 22.41
C LEU A 37 16.63 30.08 21.83
N GLN A 38 16.83 31.21 22.53
CA GLN A 38 16.48 32.52 22.01
C GLN A 38 17.28 32.90 20.76
N ALA A 39 18.58 32.58 20.74
CA ALA A 39 19.45 32.80 19.59
C ALA A 39 19.02 31.93 18.39
N LEU A 40 18.66 30.66 18.64
CA LEU A 40 18.17 29.74 17.64
C LEU A 40 16.84 30.22 17.02
N ALA A 41 15.89 30.68 17.85
CA ALA A 41 14.62 31.22 17.38
C ALA A 41 14.81 32.48 16.52
N LYS A 42 15.74 33.35 16.90
CA LYS A 42 16.11 34.53 16.11
C LYS A 42 16.74 34.13 14.78
N ALA A 43 17.68 33.17 14.76
CA ALA A 43 18.35 32.71 13.56
C ALA A 43 17.36 31.97 12.60
N ALA A 44 16.42 31.22 13.13
CA ALA A 44 15.39 30.53 12.36
C ALA A 44 14.38 31.49 11.69
N SER A 45 14.27 32.75 12.16
CA SER A 45 13.38 33.76 11.57
C SER A 45 13.85 34.32 10.22
N ASP A 46 15.12 34.17 9.89
CA ASP A 46 15.72 34.64 8.63
C ASP A 46 16.35 33.48 7.84
N PRO A 47 15.62 32.92 6.87
CA PRO A 47 16.06 31.75 6.11
C PRO A 47 17.28 32.06 5.24
N ASN A 48 18.45 31.60 5.67
CA ASN A 48 19.73 31.72 4.97
C ASN A 48 20.39 30.33 4.88
N GLU A 49 21.07 30.05 3.78
CA GLU A 49 21.75 28.77 3.54
C GLU A 49 22.87 28.49 4.56
N ALA A 50 23.61 29.52 4.95
CA ALA A 50 24.66 29.42 5.97
C ALA A 50 24.07 29.11 7.37
N THR A 51 22.97 29.76 7.73
CA THR A 51 22.23 29.48 8.98
C THR A 51 21.69 28.04 9.00
N LEU A 52 21.12 27.59 7.90
CA LEU A 52 20.65 26.21 7.77
C LEU A 52 21.79 25.20 7.96
N ALA A 53 22.94 25.43 7.31
CA ALA A 53 24.09 24.55 7.42
C ALA A 53 24.65 24.48 8.84
N PHE A 54 24.69 25.62 9.54
CA PHE A 54 25.17 25.67 10.92
C PHE A 54 24.21 25.02 11.92
N ILE A 55 22.90 25.26 11.79
CA ILE A 55 21.89 24.61 12.63
C ILE A 55 21.88 23.07 12.38
N GLN A 56 22.10 22.65 11.13
CA GLN A 56 22.26 21.23 10.80
C GLN A 56 23.49 20.64 11.51
N ALA A 57 24.63 21.30 11.46
CA ALA A 57 25.84 20.86 12.15
C ALA A 57 25.65 20.77 13.67
N LEU A 58 24.88 21.72 14.27
CA LEU A 58 24.51 21.63 15.69
C LEU A 58 23.62 20.44 16.00
N ALA A 59 22.67 20.12 15.13
CA ALA A 59 21.77 18.97 15.29
C ALA A 59 22.49 17.63 15.12
N ASP A 60 23.50 17.59 14.23
CA ASP A 60 24.31 16.40 13.97
C ASP A 60 25.48 16.25 15.01
N ASP A 61 25.54 17.10 16.04
CA ASP A 61 26.60 17.15 17.06
C ASP A 61 28.02 17.34 16.44
N GLU A 62 28.10 18.01 15.28
CA GLU A 62 29.37 18.29 14.55
C GLU A 62 30.03 19.61 14.97
N VAL A 63 29.52 20.30 15.99
CA VAL A 63 30.04 21.63 16.42
C VAL A 63 30.90 21.50 17.67
N LYS A 64 32.09 22.10 17.61
CA LYS A 64 33.03 22.17 18.73
C LYS A 64 33.38 23.62 19.08
N ILE A 65 33.73 23.84 20.35
CA ILE A 65 34.14 25.12 20.89
C ILE A 65 35.61 25.05 21.35
N ALA A 66 36.44 25.96 20.87
CA ALA A 66 37.81 26.12 21.31
C ALA A 66 38.02 27.54 21.81
N GLY A 67 37.85 27.78 23.11
CA GLY A 67 37.89 29.12 23.71
C GLY A 67 36.77 30.02 23.19
N GLU A 68 37.11 31.03 22.40
CA GLU A 68 36.12 31.92 21.77
C GLU A 68 35.74 31.54 20.34
N GLN A 69 36.33 30.51 19.78
CA GLN A 69 36.05 30.07 18.41
C GLN A 69 35.05 28.92 18.42
N VAL A 70 34.07 28.99 17.51
CA VAL A 70 33.11 27.94 17.25
C VAL A 70 33.45 27.34 15.87
N LEU A 71 33.64 26.04 15.80
CA LEU A 71 34.08 25.33 14.61
C LEU A 71 33.11 24.19 14.28
N VAL A 72 32.84 23.99 12.99
CA VAL A 72 32.14 22.81 12.51
C VAL A 72 33.15 21.75 12.10
N VAL A 73 33.10 20.58 12.70
CA VAL A 73 34.06 19.49 12.46
C VAL A 73 33.35 18.36 11.70
N LYS A 74 33.75 18.16 10.45
CA LYS A 74 33.24 17.12 9.59
C LYS A 74 34.37 16.35 8.94
N ASP A 75 34.34 15.01 9.01
CA ASP A 75 35.37 14.12 8.44
C ASP A 75 36.81 14.54 8.86
N ASP A 76 37.02 14.84 10.15
CA ASP A 76 38.29 15.34 10.76
C ASP A 76 38.78 16.70 10.23
N LYS A 77 37.92 17.44 9.54
CA LYS A 77 38.23 18.80 9.06
C LYS A 77 37.42 19.83 9.86
N ALA A 78 38.09 20.77 10.46
CA ALA A 78 37.45 21.89 11.12
C ALA A 78 37.23 23.04 10.12
N ILE A 79 36.04 23.61 10.10
CA ILE A 79 35.61 24.69 9.21
C ILE A 79 35.03 25.81 10.07
N ASP A 80 35.42 27.04 9.79
CA ASP A 80 34.78 28.20 10.37
C ASP A 80 33.39 28.43 9.74
N PRO A 81 32.30 28.38 10.52
CA PRO A 81 30.94 28.48 9.99
C PRO A 81 30.59 29.84 9.38
N VAL A 82 31.35 30.89 9.66
CA VAL A 82 31.13 32.26 9.14
C VAL A 82 31.85 32.48 7.82
N THR A 83 33.12 32.04 7.76
CA THR A 83 33.96 32.26 6.57
C THR A 83 33.99 31.11 5.60
N GLY A 84 33.57 29.89 6.03
CA GLY A 84 33.65 28.67 5.25
C GLY A 84 35.06 28.11 5.04
N ASN A 85 36.08 28.73 5.66
CA ASN A 85 37.47 28.33 5.50
C ASN A 85 37.83 27.17 6.43
N ALA A 86 38.69 26.27 5.93
CA ALA A 86 39.26 25.21 6.76
C ALA A 86 40.27 25.81 7.75
N VAL A 87 40.13 25.43 9.01
CA VAL A 87 40.97 25.87 10.12
C VAL A 87 41.55 24.63 10.82
N PRO A 88 42.80 24.64 11.29
CA PRO A 88 43.33 23.54 12.09
C PRO A 88 42.52 23.38 13.36
N LEU A 89 42.16 22.14 13.70
CA LEU A 89 41.39 21.82 14.91
C LEU A 89 42.31 22.00 16.14
N PRO A 90 41.99 22.86 17.09
CA PRO A 90 42.78 23.01 18.31
C PRO A 90 42.62 21.78 19.23
N ASP A 91 43.69 21.40 19.92
CA ASP A 91 43.68 20.22 20.82
C ASP A 91 42.73 20.36 22.02
N ASN A 92 42.32 21.61 22.37
CA ASN A 92 41.41 21.93 23.45
C ASN A 92 39.93 22.15 22.98
N ALA A 93 39.57 21.66 21.83
CA ALA A 93 38.21 21.79 21.32
C ALA A 93 37.26 20.84 22.06
N GLU A 94 36.20 21.38 22.65
CA GLU A 94 35.15 20.67 23.38
C GLU A 94 33.86 20.56 22.53
N ASP A 95 33.14 19.45 22.66
CA ASP A 95 31.88 19.25 21.96
C ASP A 95 30.77 20.14 22.55
N VAL A 96 29.90 20.67 21.68
CA VAL A 96 28.71 21.41 22.10
C VAL A 96 27.64 20.37 22.53
N ILE A 97 27.37 20.34 23.84
CA ILE A 97 26.37 19.41 24.37
C ILE A 97 24.96 19.97 24.16
N ASN A 98 24.11 19.22 23.44
CA ASN A 98 22.70 19.51 23.25
C ASN A 98 21.86 18.63 24.16
N ASN A 99 21.08 19.22 25.08
CA ASN A 99 20.10 18.49 25.87
C ASN A 99 18.85 18.17 25.01
N ASN A 100 17.95 17.32 25.51
CA ASN A 100 16.77 16.89 24.76
C ASN A 100 15.85 18.02 24.32
N LEU A 101 15.76 19.11 25.14
CA LEU A 101 14.98 20.29 24.80
C LEU A 101 15.62 21.02 23.61
N MET A 102 16.95 21.21 23.66
CA MET A 102 17.70 21.87 22.59
C MET A 102 17.64 21.07 21.28
N ARG A 103 17.74 19.75 21.34
CA ARG A 103 17.58 18.90 20.16
C ARG A 103 16.21 19.02 19.52
N GLY A 104 15.15 19.03 20.32
CA GLY A 104 13.79 19.25 19.80
C GLY A 104 13.62 20.59 19.10
N GLU A 105 14.20 21.65 19.68
CA GLU A 105 14.12 22.99 19.06
C GLU A 105 15.05 23.16 17.86
N LEU A 106 16.17 22.44 17.79
CA LEU A 106 17.02 22.36 16.59
C LEU A 106 16.26 21.69 15.45
N ASP A 107 15.59 20.57 15.72
CA ASP A 107 14.76 19.87 14.73
C ASP A 107 13.63 20.74 14.20
N ASN A 108 12.98 21.50 15.10
CA ASN A 108 11.92 22.44 14.74
C ASN A 108 12.43 23.63 13.92
N ALA A 109 13.58 24.16 14.28
CA ALA A 109 14.22 25.25 13.53
C ALA A 109 14.65 24.81 12.14
N LEU A 110 15.25 23.63 12.03
CA LEU A 110 15.59 23.00 10.73
C LEU A 110 14.35 22.80 9.88
N ALA A 111 13.29 22.23 10.45
CA ALA A 111 12.04 22.01 9.74
C ALA A 111 11.45 23.35 9.24
N THR A 112 11.48 24.42 10.07
CA THR A 112 10.99 25.74 9.67
C THR A 112 11.75 26.30 8.46
N LEU A 113 13.07 26.17 8.44
CA LEU A 113 13.92 26.60 7.32
C LEU A 113 13.71 25.70 6.08
N GLN A 114 13.52 24.41 6.26
CA GLN A 114 13.25 23.44 5.18
C GLN A 114 11.89 23.63 4.49
N LEU A 115 10.95 24.39 5.07
CA LEU A 115 9.72 24.79 4.40
C LEU A 115 9.97 25.57 3.10
N PHE A 116 11.11 26.21 2.97
CA PHE A 116 11.53 26.99 1.80
C PHE A 116 12.45 26.22 0.85
N SER A 117 12.69 24.92 1.10
CA SER A 117 13.55 24.09 0.26
C SER A 117 13.00 23.95 -1.17
N PRO A 118 13.85 23.93 -2.20
CA PRO A 118 13.45 23.63 -3.58
C PRO A 118 12.94 22.19 -3.73
N LYS A 119 13.35 21.26 -2.85
CA LYS A 119 12.97 19.85 -2.91
C LYS A 119 11.64 19.59 -2.22
N GLU A 120 10.67 19.09 -2.97
CA GLU A 120 9.32 18.78 -2.47
C GLU A 120 9.33 17.79 -1.27
N ALA A 121 10.18 16.78 -1.31
CA ALA A 121 10.30 15.79 -0.25
C ALA A 121 10.74 16.41 1.10
N GLN A 122 11.65 17.41 1.07
CA GLN A 122 12.11 18.13 2.26
C GLN A 122 11.00 19.01 2.83
N ARG A 123 10.24 19.71 1.99
CA ARG A 123 9.10 20.52 2.46
C ARG A 123 8.02 19.67 3.11
N LYS A 124 7.71 18.49 2.55
CA LYS A 124 6.76 17.54 3.18
C LYS A 124 7.27 17.02 4.53
N ALA A 125 8.55 16.65 4.61
CA ALA A 125 9.16 16.22 5.86
C ALA A 125 9.11 17.32 6.93
N ALA A 126 9.43 18.57 6.56
CA ALA A 126 9.38 19.74 7.42
C ALA A 126 7.98 19.96 8.02
N ILE A 127 6.94 19.91 7.22
CA ILE A 127 5.56 20.05 7.70
C ILE A 127 5.22 18.93 8.70
N LYS A 128 5.64 17.70 8.43
CA LYS A 128 5.41 16.58 9.33
C LYS A 128 6.08 16.76 10.69
N THR A 129 7.31 17.27 10.72
CA THR A 129 8.05 17.58 11.97
C THR A 129 7.35 18.69 12.76
N LEU A 130 6.90 19.75 12.08
CA LEU A 130 6.20 20.87 12.71
C LEU A 130 4.75 20.55 13.12
N THR A 131 4.21 19.40 12.70
CA THR A 131 2.86 18.97 13.10
C THR A 131 2.88 18.59 14.58
N GLY A 132 2.16 19.34 15.41
CA GLY A 132 2.14 19.19 16.88
C GLY A 132 2.88 20.30 17.64
N ASP A 133 3.67 21.10 16.95
CA ASP A 133 4.24 22.32 17.51
C ASP A 133 3.25 23.49 17.38
N ASN A 134 2.85 24.03 18.52
CA ASN A 134 1.84 25.09 18.60
C ASN A 134 2.45 26.48 18.86
N ASP A 135 3.72 26.69 18.52
CA ASP A 135 4.39 27.97 18.74
C ASP A 135 3.88 29.06 17.79
N GLU A 136 3.15 30.05 18.36
CA GLU A 136 2.60 31.19 17.60
C GLU A 136 3.70 32.06 16.97
N ALA A 137 4.95 32.04 17.50
CA ALA A 137 6.06 32.78 16.95
C ALA A 137 6.46 32.33 15.53
N ARG A 138 6.15 31.12 15.16
CA ARG A 138 6.43 30.53 13.82
C ARG A 138 5.37 30.84 12.76
N LEU A 139 4.22 31.36 13.17
CA LEU A 139 3.11 31.64 12.28
C LEU A 139 3.48 32.53 11.08
N PRO A 140 4.29 33.62 11.23
CA PRO A 140 4.66 34.46 10.09
C PRO A 140 5.46 33.71 9.00
N LEU A 141 6.34 32.78 9.42
CA LEU A 141 7.15 32.00 8.49
C LEU A 141 6.29 30.94 7.75
N ILE A 142 5.36 30.31 8.47
CA ILE A 142 4.42 29.36 7.90
C ILE A 142 3.48 30.07 6.91
N GLU A 143 3.03 31.29 7.21
CA GLU A 143 2.23 32.10 6.29
C GLU A 143 3.02 32.47 5.02
N LYS A 144 4.29 32.84 5.17
CA LYS A 144 5.17 33.10 4.03
C LYS A 144 5.39 31.84 3.18
N ALA A 145 5.61 30.69 3.81
CA ALA A 145 5.73 29.42 3.11
C ALA A 145 4.43 29.04 2.39
N PHE A 146 3.27 29.20 3.04
CA PHE A 146 1.95 28.96 2.46
C PHE A 146 1.67 29.84 1.24
N ALA A 147 2.06 31.13 1.29
CA ALA A 147 1.90 32.05 0.17
C ALA A 147 2.81 31.69 -1.03
N ALA A 148 4.01 31.20 -0.74
CA ALA A 148 5.01 30.82 -1.76
C ALA A 148 4.75 29.43 -2.38
N GLU A 149 4.02 28.53 -1.71
CA GLU A 149 3.84 27.16 -2.12
C GLU A 149 2.93 27.03 -3.36
N LYS A 150 3.42 26.28 -4.35
CA LYS A 150 2.74 26.05 -5.63
C LYS A 150 2.11 24.65 -5.72
N VAL A 151 2.60 23.69 -4.95
CA VAL A 151 2.09 22.31 -4.97
C VAL A 151 0.81 22.22 -4.14
N PRO A 152 -0.35 21.89 -4.74
CA PRO A 152 -1.64 21.95 -4.04
C PRO A 152 -1.69 21.10 -2.78
N GLN A 153 -1.05 19.93 -2.80
CA GLN A 153 -1.02 19.00 -1.68
C GLN A 153 -0.23 19.54 -0.48
N ILE A 154 0.95 20.13 -0.74
CA ILE A 154 1.78 20.75 0.32
C ILE A 154 1.08 21.99 0.86
N LYS A 155 0.46 22.78 -0.02
CA LYS A 155 -0.29 23.96 0.36
C LYS A 155 -1.46 23.63 1.30
N ALA A 156 -2.17 22.53 1.05
CA ALA A 156 -3.24 22.03 1.94
C ALA A 156 -2.69 21.63 3.32
N GLN A 157 -1.53 20.97 3.37
CA GLN A 157 -0.88 20.59 4.62
C GLN A 157 -0.40 21.84 5.41
N LEU A 158 0.16 22.83 4.73
CA LEU A 158 0.53 24.11 5.35
C LEU A 158 -0.70 24.87 5.88
N ALA A 159 -1.83 24.82 5.17
CA ALA A 159 -3.08 25.40 5.66
C ALA A 159 -3.55 24.74 6.96
N THR A 160 -3.45 23.42 7.06
CA THR A 160 -3.77 22.66 8.28
C THR A 160 -2.82 23.01 9.43
N LEU A 161 -1.50 23.08 9.16
CA LEU A 161 -0.50 23.47 10.16
C LEU A 161 -0.76 24.90 10.68
N ARG A 162 -0.98 25.85 9.76
CA ARG A 162 -1.33 27.23 10.10
C ARG A 162 -2.57 27.32 11.00
N ALA A 163 -3.62 26.60 10.62
CA ALA A 163 -4.85 26.59 11.40
C ALA A 163 -4.66 25.93 12.77
N ALA A 164 -3.84 24.88 12.89
CA ALA A 164 -3.52 24.26 14.17
C ALA A 164 -2.86 25.24 15.15
N ILE A 165 -1.92 26.04 14.66
CA ILE A 165 -1.26 27.09 15.47
C ILE A 165 -2.27 28.19 15.86
N LEU A 166 -3.08 28.67 14.93
CA LEU A 166 -4.12 29.68 15.20
C LEU A 166 -5.15 29.21 16.25
N LEU A 167 -5.42 27.90 16.34
CA LEU A 167 -6.25 27.33 17.40
C LEU A 167 -5.66 27.53 18.80
N SER A 168 -4.34 27.68 18.92
CA SER A 168 -3.66 27.88 20.20
C SER A 168 -3.58 29.35 20.62
N SER A 169 -3.99 30.27 19.73
CA SER A 169 -3.96 31.72 20.00
C SER A 169 -4.88 32.11 21.18
N SER A 170 -4.46 33.14 21.93
CA SER A 170 -5.25 33.78 22.98
C SER A 170 -6.50 34.49 22.43
N ASP A 171 -6.50 34.90 21.15
CA ASP A 171 -7.57 35.61 20.49
C ASP A 171 -8.72 34.64 20.08
N LYS A 172 -9.90 34.88 20.65
CA LYS A 172 -11.13 34.11 20.33
C LYS A 172 -11.48 34.14 18.83
N GLY A 173 -11.31 35.29 18.17
CA GLY A 173 -11.62 35.47 16.76
C GLY A 173 -10.73 34.60 15.88
N LYS A 174 -9.42 34.55 16.17
CA LYS A 174 -8.46 33.67 15.47
C LYS A 174 -8.80 32.19 15.67
N ARG A 175 -9.18 31.77 16.88
CA ARG A 175 -9.59 30.38 17.15
C ARG A 175 -10.85 29.96 16.38
N LEU A 176 -11.86 30.83 16.31
CA LEU A 176 -13.08 30.59 15.53
C LEU A 176 -12.78 30.49 14.03
N GLN A 177 -11.94 31.38 13.50
CA GLN A 177 -11.51 31.34 12.11
C GLN A 177 -10.74 30.06 11.80
N ALA A 178 -9.83 29.65 12.69
CA ALA A 178 -9.06 28.42 12.54
C ALA A 178 -9.96 27.17 12.56
N ALA A 179 -10.94 27.12 13.45
CA ALA A 179 -11.92 26.04 13.49
C ALA A 179 -12.69 25.92 12.16
N ALA A 180 -13.10 27.07 11.58
CA ALA A 180 -13.80 27.08 10.29
C ALA A 180 -12.88 26.64 9.13
N LEU A 181 -11.61 27.05 9.11
CA LEU A 181 -10.63 26.61 8.10
C LEU A 181 -10.38 25.10 8.14
N LEU A 182 -10.30 24.53 9.34
CA LEU A 182 -10.09 23.08 9.52
C LEU A 182 -11.33 22.24 9.18
N ALA A 183 -12.53 22.83 9.19
CA ALA A 183 -13.75 22.11 8.89
C ALA A 183 -13.79 21.50 7.48
N ASP A 184 -13.10 22.12 6.53
CA ASP A 184 -13.05 21.68 5.13
C ASP A 184 -11.79 20.84 4.82
N SER A 185 -11.00 20.52 5.85
CA SER A 185 -9.81 19.68 5.70
C SER A 185 -10.19 18.22 5.53
N GLY A 186 -9.64 17.59 4.49
CA GLY A 186 -9.73 16.13 4.28
C GLY A 186 -8.59 15.33 4.91
N ASP A 187 -7.72 15.97 5.71
CA ASP A 187 -6.55 15.31 6.32
C ASP A 187 -6.96 14.62 7.64
N PRO A 188 -6.64 13.32 7.81
CA PRO A 188 -6.91 12.59 9.05
C PRO A 188 -6.29 13.23 10.31
N SER A 189 -5.14 13.88 10.20
CA SER A 189 -4.46 14.56 11.31
C SER A 189 -5.29 15.69 11.90
N THR A 190 -6.12 16.35 11.06
CA THR A 190 -7.03 17.41 11.48
C THR A 190 -8.01 16.97 12.55
N LYS A 191 -8.49 15.72 12.47
CA LYS A 191 -9.38 15.16 13.49
C LYS A 191 -8.72 15.14 14.86
N THR A 192 -7.46 14.70 14.92
CA THR A 192 -6.68 14.65 16.18
C THR A 192 -6.49 16.05 16.76
N VAL A 193 -6.09 17.02 15.93
CA VAL A 193 -5.92 18.41 16.36
C VAL A 193 -7.21 19.01 16.91
N LEU A 194 -8.34 18.78 16.22
CA LEU A 194 -9.65 19.28 16.69
C LEU A 194 -10.09 18.64 18.01
N LEU A 195 -9.87 17.32 18.19
CA LEU A 195 -10.19 16.60 19.42
C LEU A 195 -9.35 17.08 20.59
N GLU A 196 -8.04 17.23 20.42
CA GLU A 196 -7.14 17.72 21.47
C GLU A 196 -7.51 19.15 21.90
N ARG A 197 -7.82 20.01 20.92
CA ARG A 197 -8.22 21.37 21.23
C ARG A 197 -9.58 21.44 21.90
N LEU A 198 -10.56 20.67 21.44
CA LEU A 198 -11.90 20.59 22.05
C LEU A 198 -11.82 20.18 23.52
N ALA A 199 -10.89 19.29 23.89
CA ALA A 199 -10.68 18.87 25.27
C ALA A 199 -10.07 19.97 26.15
N LYS A 200 -9.26 20.86 25.59
CA LYS A 200 -8.55 21.94 26.32
C LYS A 200 -9.26 23.30 26.28
N GLU A 201 -10.24 23.47 25.38
CA GLU A 201 -10.94 24.77 25.20
C GLU A 201 -11.84 25.08 26.38
N SER A 202 -11.89 26.36 26.78
CA SER A 202 -12.76 26.85 27.86
C SER A 202 -13.94 27.66 27.35
N ASP A 203 -13.82 28.36 26.20
CA ASP A 203 -14.85 29.21 25.64
C ASP A 203 -15.96 28.37 24.98
N ALA A 204 -17.22 28.63 25.38
CA ALA A 204 -18.37 27.87 24.91
C ALA A 204 -18.63 28.01 23.40
N ASP A 205 -18.45 29.22 22.83
CA ASP A 205 -18.70 29.44 21.40
C ASP A 205 -17.64 28.75 20.55
N VAL A 206 -16.37 28.77 21.00
CA VAL A 206 -15.27 28.07 20.33
C VAL A 206 -15.49 26.55 20.41
N LYS A 207 -15.94 26.02 21.56
CA LYS A 207 -16.32 24.59 21.67
C LYS A 207 -17.38 24.17 20.67
N VAL A 208 -18.42 24.99 20.51
CA VAL A 208 -19.48 24.70 19.53
C VAL A 208 -18.93 24.70 18.10
N ALA A 209 -18.09 25.67 17.75
CA ALA A 209 -17.46 25.75 16.45
C ALA A 209 -16.54 24.55 16.18
N LEU A 210 -15.67 24.18 17.15
CA LEU A 210 -14.80 23.01 17.06
C LEU A 210 -15.59 21.70 16.89
N ALA A 211 -16.66 21.52 17.66
CA ALA A 211 -17.53 20.34 17.54
C ALA A 211 -18.26 20.28 16.19
N ALA A 212 -18.64 21.43 15.62
CA ALA A 212 -19.23 21.50 14.29
C ALA A 212 -18.20 21.16 13.20
N SER A 213 -16.99 21.68 13.31
CA SER A 213 -15.87 21.38 12.39
C SER A 213 -15.47 19.92 12.47
N LEU A 214 -15.37 19.36 13.68
CA LEU A 214 -15.08 17.95 13.90
C LEU A 214 -16.09 17.03 13.20
N ARG A 215 -17.39 17.33 13.33
CA ARG A 215 -18.45 16.56 12.65
C ARG A 215 -18.33 16.60 11.12
N LYS A 216 -17.96 17.76 10.54
CA LYS A 216 -17.74 17.88 9.10
C LYS A 216 -16.52 17.05 8.65
N VAL A 217 -15.41 17.15 9.36
CA VAL A 217 -14.19 16.37 9.08
C VAL A 217 -14.48 14.87 9.21
N GLU A 218 -15.16 14.44 10.27
CA GLU A 218 -15.54 13.04 10.46
C GLU A 218 -16.46 12.53 9.34
N ALA A 219 -17.40 13.33 8.87
CA ALA A 219 -18.25 12.96 7.75
C ALA A 219 -17.45 12.82 6.43
N ALA A 220 -16.50 13.72 6.18
CA ALA A 220 -15.61 13.64 5.01
C ALA A 220 -14.69 12.43 5.07
N LEU A 221 -14.08 12.14 6.22
CA LEU A 221 -13.23 10.96 6.44
C LEU A 221 -14.03 9.65 6.31
N ALA A 222 -15.24 9.58 6.90
CA ALA A 222 -16.10 8.40 6.80
C ALA A 222 -16.47 8.07 5.34
N TRP A 223 -16.61 9.08 4.48
CA TRP A 223 -16.83 8.86 3.06
C TRP A 223 -15.59 8.27 2.38
N GLY A 224 -14.41 8.81 2.67
CA GLY A 224 -13.16 8.26 2.20
C GLY A 224 -12.91 6.82 2.65
N ASP A 225 -13.23 6.49 3.91
CA ASP A 225 -13.10 5.13 4.46
C ASP A 225 -14.05 4.15 3.76
N ARG A 226 -15.28 4.56 3.43
CA ARG A 226 -16.22 3.74 2.65
C ARG A 226 -15.70 3.45 1.25
N LEU A 227 -15.18 4.47 0.56
CA LEU A 227 -14.57 4.29 -0.76
C LEU A 227 -13.32 3.40 -0.69
N ALA A 228 -12.49 3.54 0.34
CA ALA A 228 -11.33 2.68 0.59
C ALA A 228 -11.76 1.22 0.81
N ALA A 229 -12.85 0.99 1.56
CA ALA A 229 -13.42 -0.35 1.77
C ALA A 229 -13.94 -0.96 0.45
N VAL A 230 -14.64 -0.19 -0.39
CA VAL A 230 -15.08 -0.63 -1.72
C VAL A 230 -13.90 -1.01 -2.60
N PHE A 231 -12.89 -0.15 -2.69
CA PHE A 231 -11.69 -0.40 -3.49
C PHE A 231 -10.93 -1.65 -3.00
N SER A 232 -10.73 -1.76 -1.68
CA SER A 232 -10.09 -2.92 -1.06
C SER A 232 -10.92 -4.19 -1.28
N GLY A 233 -12.24 -4.07 -1.27
CA GLY A 233 -13.17 -5.16 -1.58
C GLY A 233 -13.09 -5.60 -3.04
N ILE A 234 -13.01 -4.68 -3.99
CA ILE A 234 -12.80 -4.99 -5.42
C ILE A 234 -11.44 -5.65 -5.62
N SER A 235 -10.39 -5.17 -4.96
CA SER A 235 -9.05 -5.78 -5.03
C SER A 235 -9.05 -7.21 -4.51
N LEU A 236 -9.66 -7.46 -3.33
CA LEU A 236 -9.83 -8.81 -2.79
C LEU A 236 -10.69 -9.68 -3.71
N GLY A 237 -11.81 -9.14 -4.18
CA GLY A 237 -12.71 -9.81 -5.12
C GLY A 237 -12.03 -10.20 -6.43
N SER A 238 -11.07 -9.40 -6.90
CA SER A 238 -10.29 -9.71 -8.11
C SER A 238 -9.36 -10.91 -7.92
N ILE A 239 -8.74 -11.05 -6.75
CA ILE A 239 -7.92 -12.22 -6.42
C ILE A 239 -8.82 -13.46 -6.27
N LEU A 240 -9.92 -13.33 -5.52
CA LEU A 240 -10.91 -14.41 -5.38
C LEU A 240 -11.50 -14.83 -6.73
N LEU A 241 -11.72 -13.89 -7.64
CA LEU A 241 -12.18 -14.16 -9.00
C LEU A 241 -11.19 -15.04 -9.76
N LEU A 242 -9.90 -14.73 -9.72
CA LEU A 242 -8.88 -15.54 -10.40
C LEU A 242 -8.87 -16.99 -9.88
N VAL A 243 -8.86 -17.18 -8.56
CA VAL A 243 -8.88 -18.52 -7.96
C VAL A 243 -10.18 -19.23 -8.29
N ALA A 244 -11.31 -18.55 -8.15
CA ALA A 244 -12.64 -19.10 -8.41
C ALA A 244 -12.86 -19.41 -9.89
N LEU A 245 -12.30 -18.66 -10.84
CA LEU A 245 -12.34 -18.98 -12.28
C LEU A 245 -11.68 -20.32 -12.56
N GLY A 246 -10.48 -20.56 -12.01
CA GLY A 246 -9.80 -21.84 -12.13
C GLY A 246 -10.63 -22.98 -11.55
N LEU A 247 -11.20 -22.78 -10.37
CA LEU A 247 -12.05 -23.75 -9.70
C LEU A 247 -13.38 -23.96 -10.45
N ALA A 248 -14.00 -22.92 -10.99
CA ALA A 248 -15.24 -23.01 -11.75
C ALA A 248 -15.07 -23.82 -13.04
N ILE A 249 -13.90 -23.77 -13.67
CA ILE A 249 -13.59 -24.61 -14.84
C ILE A 249 -13.47 -26.08 -14.41
N THR A 250 -12.68 -26.37 -13.39
CA THR A 250 -12.43 -27.76 -12.95
C THR A 250 -13.68 -28.40 -12.33
N TYR A 251 -14.34 -27.70 -11.40
CA TYR A 251 -15.55 -28.17 -10.76
C TYR A 251 -16.76 -28.21 -11.73
N GLY A 252 -16.88 -27.17 -12.56
CA GLY A 252 -17.97 -27.10 -13.55
C GLY A 252 -17.92 -28.21 -14.62
N LEU A 253 -16.71 -28.64 -15.03
CA LEU A 253 -16.51 -29.68 -16.03
C LEU A 253 -16.64 -31.10 -15.44
N MET A 254 -15.97 -31.34 -14.33
CA MET A 254 -15.78 -32.69 -13.80
C MET A 254 -16.69 -33.03 -12.62
N GLY A 255 -17.34 -32.04 -12.01
CA GLY A 255 -18.10 -32.20 -10.77
C GLY A 255 -17.28 -32.62 -9.57
N VAL A 256 -15.97 -32.41 -9.63
CA VAL A 256 -15.00 -32.83 -8.61
C VAL A 256 -14.66 -31.68 -7.69
N ILE A 257 -14.83 -31.85 -6.38
CA ILE A 257 -14.39 -30.91 -5.37
C ILE A 257 -12.88 -31.13 -5.14
N ASN A 258 -12.07 -30.19 -5.60
CA ASN A 258 -10.62 -30.26 -5.44
C ASN A 258 -10.12 -29.35 -4.32
N MET A 259 -9.84 -29.93 -3.14
CA MET A 259 -9.28 -29.18 -2.02
C MET A 259 -7.83 -28.74 -2.25
N ALA A 260 -7.08 -29.46 -3.12
CA ALA A 260 -5.71 -29.08 -3.46
C ALA A 260 -5.61 -27.89 -4.44
N HIS A 261 -6.74 -27.30 -4.86
CA HIS A 261 -6.72 -26.15 -5.77
C HIS A 261 -6.05 -24.91 -5.15
N GLY A 262 -6.19 -24.72 -3.84
CA GLY A 262 -5.45 -23.68 -3.11
C GLY A 262 -3.94 -23.86 -3.18
N GLU A 263 -3.46 -25.11 -3.13
CA GLU A 263 -2.03 -25.39 -3.20
C GLU A 263 -1.44 -25.17 -4.60
N LEU A 264 -2.27 -25.28 -5.64
CA LEU A 264 -1.85 -24.89 -6.99
C LEU A 264 -1.62 -23.37 -7.10
N MET A 265 -2.39 -22.58 -6.35
CA MET A 265 -2.13 -21.14 -6.18
C MET A 265 -0.83 -20.90 -5.42
N MET A 266 -0.58 -21.62 -4.33
CA MET A 266 0.69 -21.57 -3.59
C MET A 266 1.89 -21.89 -4.51
N ILE A 267 1.81 -22.93 -5.35
CA ILE A 267 2.87 -23.27 -6.31
C ILE A 267 3.16 -22.10 -7.26
N GLY A 268 2.12 -21.41 -7.76
CA GLY A 268 2.29 -20.23 -8.61
C GLY A 268 2.98 -19.06 -7.87
N ALA A 269 2.65 -18.85 -6.61
CA ALA A 269 3.29 -17.83 -5.77
C ALA A 269 4.77 -18.14 -5.52
N TYR A 270 5.11 -19.39 -5.19
CA TYR A 270 6.52 -19.81 -5.03
C TYR A 270 7.29 -19.81 -6.36
N ALA A 271 6.64 -20.15 -7.48
CA ALA A 271 7.25 -20.00 -8.80
C ALA A 271 7.63 -18.53 -9.08
N THR A 272 6.77 -17.59 -8.68
CA THR A 272 7.07 -16.16 -8.78
C THR A 272 8.26 -15.76 -7.92
N TYR A 273 8.32 -16.26 -6.67
CA TYR A 273 9.46 -16.05 -5.78
C TYR A 273 10.77 -16.57 -6.36
N VAL A 274 10.77 -17.77 -6.94
CA VAL A 274 11.96 -18.35 -7.60
C VAL A 274 12.41 -17.50 -8.79
N VAL A 275 11.46 -17.05 -9.63
CA VAL A 275 11.80 -16.18 -10.77
C VAL A 275 12.39 -14.86 -10.30
N GLN A 276 11.83 -14.26 -9.24
CA GLN A 276 12.39 -13.05 -8.63
C GLN A 276 13.83 -13.27 -8.17
N GLY A 277 14.12 -14.35 -7.45
CA GLY A 277 15.49 -14.67 -7.00
C GLY A 277 16.47 -14.88 -8.15
N LEU A 278 16.02 -15.49 -9.25
CA LEU A 278 16.83 -15.63 -10.47
C LEU A 278 17.13 -14.25 -11.08
N PHE A 279 16.16 -13.34 -11.13
CA PHE A 279 16.38 -12.01 -11.68
C PHE A 279 17.29 -11.17 -10.78
N GLN A 280 17.16 -11.26 -9.46
CA GLN A 280 18.06 -10.60 -8.51
C GLN A 280 19.52 -11.06 -8.68
N THR A 281 19.73 -12.35 -8.92
CA THR A 281 21.06 -12.93 -9.01
C THR A 281 21.71 -12.72 -10.38
N TYR A 282 20.97 -12.94 -11.48
CA TYR A 282 21.53 -12.98 -12.83
C TYR A 282 21.23 -11.75 -13.68
N PHE A 283 20.13 -11.03 -13.40
CA PHE A 283 19.65 -9.89 -14.19
C PHE A 283 19.24 -8.68 -13.34
N PRO A 284 20.11 -8.15 -12.45
CA PRO A 284 19.73 -7.07 -11.53
C PRO A 284 19.24 -5.81 -12.24
N ASN A 285 19.79 -5.49 -13.41
CA ASN A 285 19.37 -4.33 -14.21
C ASN A 285 18.00 -4.49 -14.89
N ALA A 286 17.48 -5.72 -14.97
CA ALA A 286 16.18 -6.03 -15.55
C ALA A 286 15.16 -6.49 -14.48
N PHE A 287 15.45 -6.22 -13.21
CA PHE A 287 14.61 -6.65 -12.09
C PHE A 287 13.15 -6.23 -12.24
N ASP A 288 12.88 -5.03 -12.73
CA ASP A 288 11.52 -4.51 -12.92
C ASP A 288 10.65 -5.35 -13.89
N TRP A 289 11.28 -6.21 -14.71
CA TRP A 289 10.59 -7.05 -15.69
C TRP A 289 10.35 -8.49 -15.21
N TYR A 290 10.85 -8.87 -13.99
CA TYR A 290 10.73 -10.24 -13.50
C TYR A 290 9.28 -10.73 -13.47
N LEU A 291 8.34 -9.84 -13.15
CA LEU A 291 6.92 -10.18 -13.03
C LEU A 291 6.33 -10.66 -14.36
N LEU A 292 6.72 -10.04 -15.50
CA LEU A 292 6.29 -10.51 -16.82
C LEU A 292 6.82 -11.91 -17.16
N ALA A 293 8.03 -12.23 -16.71
CA ALA A 293 8.58 -13.58 -16.85
C ALA A 293 7.95 -14.55 -15.85
N ALA A 294 7.59 -14.08 -14.65
CA ALA A 294 6.95 -14.89 -13.62
C ALA A 294 5.54 -15.36 -14.02
N LEU A 295 4.78 -14.55 -14.76
CA LEU A 295 3.42 -14.91 -15.20
C LEU A 295 3.35 -16.25 -15.96
N PRO A 296 4.08 -16.44 -17.09
CA PRO A 296 4.06 -17.73 -17.80
C PRO A 296 4.67 -18.86 -16.97
N VAL A 297 5.67 -18.61 -16.14
CA VAL A 297 6.29 -19.63 -15.30
C VAL A 297 5.32 -20.09 -14.20
N ALA A 298 4.65 -19.18 -13.51
CA ALA A 298 3.64 -19.49 -12.50
C ALA A 298 2.46 -20.27 -13.10
N PHE A 299 1.98 -19.85 -14.29
CA PHE A 299 0.94 -20.57 -15.01
C PHE A 299 1.38 -21.99 -15.35
N MET A 300 2.56 -22.16 -15.96
CA MET A 300 3.07 -23.46 -16.40
C MET A 300 3.37 -24.40 -15.23
N ALA A 301 4.00 -23.91 -14.15
CA ALA A 301 4.30 -24.69 -12.97
C ALA A 301 3.01 -25.29 -12.36
N SER A 302 2.00 -24.44 -12.16
CA SER A 302 0.71 -24.87 -11.60
C SER A 302 -0.10 -25.74 -12.59
N ALA A 303 -0.05 -25.43 -13.88
CA ALA A 303 -0.73 -26.21 -14.91
C ALA A 303 -0.13 -27.62 -15.05
N LEU A 304 1.19 -27.74 -15.02
CA LEU A 304 1.88 -29.05 -15.07
C LEU A 304 1.59 -29.88 -13.82
N MET A 305 1.64 -29.26 -12.63
CA MET A 305 1.28 -29.93 -11.39
C MET A 305 -0.18 -30.39 -11.43
N GLY A 306 -1.09 -29.52 -11.87
CA GLY A 306 -2.50 -29.89 -12.03
C GLY A 306 -2.71 -31.03 -13.01
N ALA A 307 -2.04 -31.02 -14.17
CA ALA A 307 -2.09 -32.12 -15.14
C ALA A 307 -1.55 -33.43 -14.56
N ALA A 308 -0.49 -33.37 -13.76
CA ALA A 308 0.05 -34.53 -13.06
C ALA A 308 -0.93 -35.09 -12.02
N LEU A 309 -1.57 -34.24 -11.24
CA LEU A 309 -2.59 -34.64 -10.27
C LEU A 309 -3.83 -35.25 -10.94
N GLU A 310 -4.29 -34.66 -12.04
CA GLU A 310 -5.43 -35.21 -12.79
C GLU A 310 -5.11 -36.61 -13.31
N ARG A 311 -3.96 -36.78 -13.96
CA ARG A 311 -3.57 -38.08 -14.54
C ARG A 311 -3.21 -39.13 -13.50
N GLY A 312 -2.55 -38.73 -12.41
CA GLY A 312 -2.06 -39.64 -11.39
C GLY A 312 -3.13 -40.10 -10.40
N VAL A 313 -4.07 -39.22 -10.03
CA VAL A 313 -5.01 -39.49 -8.94
C VAL A 313 -6.45 -39.21 -9.33
N ILE A 314 -6.79 -37.99 -9.76
CA ILE A 314 -8.20 -37.54 -9.86
C ILE A 314 -8.98 -38.33 -10.89
N ARG A 315 -8.34 -38.72 -11.97
CA ARG A 315 -8.94 -39.56 -13.04
C ARG A 315 -9.58 -40.84 -12.52
N PHE A 316 -8.99 -41.48 -11.51
CA PHE A 316 -9.47 -42.75 -10.94
C PHE A 316 -10.61 -42.56 -9.95
N LEU A 317 -10.90 -41.32 -9.58
CA LEU A 317 -11.88 -40.96 -8.55
C LEU A 317 -13.13 -40.28 -9.13
N TYR A 318 -13.26 -40.21 -10.46
CA TYR A 318 -14.43 -39.63 -11.09
C TYR A 318 -15.73 -40.37 -10.68
N GLY A 319 -16.76 -39.59 -10.34
CA GLY A 319 -18.03 -40.10 -9.86
C GLY A 319 -18.06 -40.48 -8.37
N ARG A 320 -16.97 -40.24 -7.62
CA ARG A 320 -16.87 -40.56 -6.19
C ARG A 320 -16.50 -39.29 -5.36
N PRO A 321 -17.48 -38.41 -5.11
CA PRO A 321 -17.18 -37.08 -4.59
C PRO A 321 -16.50 -37.09 -3.19
N LEU A 322 -16.90 -38.02 -2.29
CA LEU A 322 -16.29 -38.10 -0.95
C LEU A 322 -14.85 -38.62 -1.00
N GLU A 323 -14.58 -39.65 -1.82
CA GLU A 323 -13.23 -40.19 -1.98
C GLU A 323 -12.29 -39.12 -2.61
N THR A 324 -12.82 -38.37 -3.60
CA THR A 324 -12.05 -37.30 -4.25
C THR A 324 -11.73 -36.15 -3.27
N LEU A 325 -12.67 -35.78 -2.42
CA LEU A 325 -12.46 -34.74 -1.41
C LEU A 325 -11.36 -35.16 -0.42
N LEU A 326 -11.41 -36.41 0.10
CA LEU A 326 -10.39 -36.92 1.03
C LEU A 326 -9.01 -37.06 0.36
N ALA A 327 -8.97 -37.59 -0.87
CA ALA A 327 -7.72 -37.73 -1.62
C ALA A 327 -7.07 -36.36 -1.92
N THR A 328 -7.86 -35.40 -2.38
CA THR A 328 -7.33 -34.04 -2.68
C THR A 328 -6.93 -33.28 -1.43
N TRP A 329 -7.59 -33.52 -0.27
CA TRP A 329 -7.14 -32.99 1.00
C TRP A 329 -5.79 -33.58 1.43
N GLY A 330 -5.60 -34.91 1.31
CA GLY A 330 -4.31 -35.55 1.53
C GLY A 330 -3.21 -35.02 0.62
N ILE A 331 -3.52 -34.82 -0.68
CA ILE A 331 -2.60 -34.19 -1.65
C ILE A 331 -2.24 -32.77 -1.23
N SER A 332 -3.21 -31.98 -0.74
CA SER A 332 -2.98 -30.63 -0.24
C SER A 332 -1.90 -30.63 0.86
N LEU A 333 -2.05 -31.51 1.86
CA LEU A 333 -1.06 -31.66 2.93
C LEU A 333 0.32 -32.09 2.41
N MET A 334 0.37 -33.01 1.42
CA MET A 334 1.63 -33.43 0.81
C MET A 334 2.32 -32.28 0.06
N LEU A 335 1.57 -31.49 -0.70
CA LEU A 335 2.11 -30.33 -1.44
C LEU A 335 2.64 -29.26 -0.47
N GLN A 336 1.91 -28.97 0.62
CA GLN A 336 2.38 -28.05 1.66
C GLN A 336 3.68 -28.54 2.30
N GLN A 337 3.74 -29.82 2.67
CA GLN A 337 4.94 -30.38 3.28
C GLN A 337 6.12 -30.41 2.31
N MET A 338 5.87 -30.67 1.02
CA MET A 338 6.90 -30.59 -0.02
C MET A 338 7.47 -29.15 -0.10
N VAL A 339 6.61 -28.14 -0.15
CA VAL A 339 7.04 -26.74 -0.20
C VAL A 339 7.78 -26.33 1.07
N ARG A 340 7.32 -26.76 2.26
CA ARG A 340 8.04 -26.54 3.54
C ARG A 340 9.43 -27.16 3.53
N SER A 341 9.57 -28.32 2.92
CA SER A 341 10.89 -29.00 2.83
C SER A 341 11.85 -28.31 1.86
N LEU A 342 11.33 -27.69 0.79
CA LEU A 342 12.12 -27.01 -0.24
C LEU A 342 12.49 -25.56 0.13
N PHE A 343 11.54 -24.81 0.67
CA PHE A 343 11.66 -23.36 0.91
C PHE A 343 11.68 -22.98 2.40
N GLY A 344 11.43 -23.94 3.29
CA GLY A 344 11.29 -23.70 4.73
C GLY A 344 9.86 -23.41 5.15
N ALA A 345 9.66 -23.30 6.48
CA ALA A 345 8.35 -23.03 7.08
C ALA A 345 8.02 -21.52 7.19
N GLN A 346 9.00 -20.66 6.99
CA GLN A 346 8.86 -19.22 7.08
C GLN A 346 8.20 -18.63 5.82
N ASN A 347 7.41 -17.58 6.03
CA ASN A 347 6.87 -16.83 4.92
C ASN A 347 7.97 -16.05 4.21
N VAL A 348 7.99 -16.06 2.89
CA VAL A 348 8.92 -15.32 2.04
C VAL A 348 8.25 -14.09 1.44
N GLY A 349 8.96 -12.98 1.38
CA GLY A 349 8.48 -11.76 0.74
C GLY A 349 8.81 -11.75 -0.74
N VAL A 350 7.91 -11.22 -1.55
CA VAL A 350 8.13 -10.93 -2.97
C VAL A 350 8.10 -9.41 -3.13
N GLU A 351 9.18 -8.85 -3.63
CA GLU A 351 9.33 -7.40 -3.80
C GLU A 351 8.57 -6.92 -5.04
N ASN A 352 7.82 -5.83 -4.89
CA ASN A 352 7.14 -5.23 -6.02
C ASN A 352 8.14 -4.54 -6.96
N PRO A 353 7.96 -4.63 -8.30
CA PRO A 353 8.69 -3.80 -9.25
C PRO A 353 8.50 -2.30 -8.95
N VAL A 354 9.49 -1.46 -9.31
CA VAL A 354 9.45 -0.02 -9.03
C VAL A 354 8.20 0.65 -9.65
N TRP A 355 7.79 0.23 -10.85
CA TRP A 355 6.59 0.76 -11.52
C TRP A 355 5.26 0.38 -10.85
N MET A 356 5.24 -0.63 -9.94
CA MET A 356 4.07 -0.99 -9.10
C MET A 356 4.14 -0.39 -7.70
N SER A 357 5.23 0.29 -7.35
CA SER A 357 5.44 0.90 -6.04
C SER A 357 4.74 2.26 -5.96
N GLY A 358 4.24 2.61 -4.77
CA GLY A 358 3.49 3.86 -4.57
C GLY A 358 2.00 3.73 -4.83
N GLY A 359 1.33 4.87 -5.04
CA GLY A 359 -0.11 4.93 -5.27
C GLY A 359 -0.61 6.32 -5.62
N VAL A 360 -1.85 6.41 -6.08
CA VAL A 360 -2.56 7.67 -6.32
C VAL A 360 -3.37 8.03 -5.08
N GLN A 361 -3.12 9.21 -4.53
CA GLN A 361 -3.93 9.76 -3.45
C GLN A 361 -5.11 10.52 -4.06
N LEU A 362 -6.33 10.00 -3.86
CA LEU A 362 -7.57 10.62 -4.34
C LEU A 362 -8.19 11.57 -3.31
N LEU A 363 -8.16 11.18 -2.03
CA LEU A 363 -8.63 11.96 -0.89
C LEU A 363 -7.56 11.92 0.20
N GLY A 364 -7.67 12.79 1.21
CA GLY A 364 -6.71 12.84 2.32
C GLY A 364 -6.48 11.49 3.01
N ASN A 365 -7.54 10.69 3.15
CA ASN A 365 -7.50 9.35 3.76
C ASN A 365 -7.65 8.20 2.75
N LEU A 366 -7.71 8.46 1.43
CA LEU A 366 -7.86 7.44 0.40
C LEU A 366 -6.67 7.45 -0.56
N SER A 367 -5.79 6.48 -0.42
CA SER A 367 -4.74 6.17 -1.38
C SER A 367 -5.03 4.87 -2.10
N LEU A 368 -4.86 4.85 -3.42
CA LEU A 368 -5.00 3.67 -4.27
C LEU A 368 -3.61 3.15 -4.64
N PRO A 369 -3.11 2.07 -4.00
CA PRO A 369 -1.83 1.48 -4.34
C PRO A 369 -1.79 0.96 -5.78
N TYR A 370 -0.72 1.23 -6.51
CA TYR A 370 -0.57 0.79 -7.90
C TYR A 370 -0.61 -0.72 -8.05
N ASN A 371 -0.01 -1.48 -7.13
CA ASN A 371 -0.03 -2.94 -7.16
C ASN A 371 -1.46 -3.50 -7.20
N ARG A 372 -2.39 -2.94 -6.42
CA ARG A 372 -3.79 -3.37 -6.41
C ARG A 372 -4.53 -2.98 -7.69
N LEU A 373 -4.25 -1.81 -8.25
CA LEU A 373 -4.82 -1.40 -9.54
C LEU A 373 -4.38 -2.33 -10.68
N VAL A 374 -3.10 -2.69 -10.70
CA VAL A 374 -2.55 -3.63 -11.69
C VAL A 374 -3.19 -5.01 -11.53
N ILE A 375 -3.38 -5.50 -10.30
CA ILE A 375 -4.03 -6.80 -10.04
C ILE A 375 -5.48 -6.83 -10.53
N ILE A 376 -6.24 -5.74 -10.30
CA ILE A 376 -7.62 -5.62 -10.81
C ILE A 376 -7.62 -5.68 -12.34
N GLY A 377 -6.75 -4.91 -13.00
CA GLY A 377 -6.59 -4.94 -14.45
C GLY A 377 -6.16 -6.31 -14.99
N PHE A 378 -5.23 -6.95 -14.30
CA PHE A 378 -4.75 -8.30 -14.63
C PHE A 378 -5.87 -9.34 -14.48
N ALA A 379 -6.63 -9.32 -13.39
CA ALA A 379 -7.76 -10.24 -13.20
C ALA A 379 -8.82 -10.08 -14.30
N MET A 380 -9.09 -8.83 -14.72
CA MET A 380 -9.99 -8.55 -15.82
C MET A 380 -9.44 -9.10 -17.17
N ALA A 381 -8.13 -8.92 -17.41
CA ALA A 381 -7.49 -9.46 -18.62
C ALA A 381 -7.54 -10.99 -18.67
N VAL A 382 -7.28 -11.67 -17.54
CA VAL A 382 -7.41 -13.14 -17.44
C VAL A 382 -8.86 -13.59 -17.64
N LEU A 383 -9.83 -12.91 -17.03
CA LEU A 383 -11.25 -13.19 -17.23
C LEU A 383 -11.65 -13.09 -18.71
N LEU A 384 -11.27 -12.02 -19.38
CA LEU A 384 -11.55 -11.83 -20.81
C LEU A 384 -10.83 -12.87 -21.67
N GLY A 385 -9.59 -13.22 -21.34
CA GLY A 385 -8.83 -14.30 -21.99
C GLY A 385 -9.51 -15.65 -21.87
N VAL A 386 -9.97 -16.01 -20.66
CA VAL A 386 -10.70 -17.26 -20.41
C VAL A 386 -12.06 -17.26 -21.12
N ALA A 387 -12.80 -16.17 -21.06
CA ALA A 387 -14.07 -16.03 -21.74
C ALA A 387 -13.90 -16.17 -23.27
N TRP A 388 -12.87 -15.56 -23.85
CA TRP A 388 -12.53 -15.70 -25.26
C TRP A 388 -12.14 -17.14 -25.60
N LEU A 389 -11.27 -17.76 -24.77
CA LEU A 389 -10.83 -19.15 -24.98
C LEU A 389 -12.00 -20.11 -24.97
N ILE A 390 -12.91 -20.01 -23.98
CA ILE A 390 -14.08 -20.90 -23.88
C ILE A 390 -15.10 -20.62 -24.99
N SER A 391 -15.29 -19.36 -25.43
CA SER A 391 -16.31 -19.02 -26.43
C SER A 391 -15.87 -19.26 -27.88
N ARG A 392 -14.56 -19.05 -28.17
CA ARG A 392 -14.07 -18.99 -29.57
C ARG A 392 -13.11 -20.10 -29.97
N THR A 393 -12.65 -20.98 -29.05
CA THR A 393 -11.69 -22.04 -29.40
C THR A 393 -12.30 -23.42 -29.44
N ARG A 394 -11.61 -24.36 -30.10
CA ARG A 394 -11.99 -25.77 -30.15
C ARG A 394 -11.99 -26.42 -28.76
N LEU A 395 -11.05 -26.02 -27.90
CA LEU A 395 -10.99 -26.49 -26.51
C LEU A 395 -12.31 -26.16 -25.79
N GLY A 396 -12.76 -24.90 -25.88
CA GLY A 396 -14.00 -24.46 -25.25
C GLY A 396 -15.24 -25.20 -25.81
N LEU A 397 -15.25 -25.52 -27.10
CA LEU A 397 -16.32 -26.35 -27.70
C LEU A 397 -16.32 -27.75 -27.07
N PHE A 398 -15.16 -28.40 -26.98
CA PHE A 398 -15.06 -29.75 -26.42
C PHE A 398 -15.37 -29.76 -24.92
N VAL A 399 -14.88 -28.76 -24.17
CA VAL A 399 -15.23 -28.60 -22.77
C VAL A 399 -16.74 -28.51 -22.57
N ARG A 400 -17.43 -27.65 -23.30
CA ARG A 400 -18.91 -27.54 -23.23
C ARG A 400 -19.62 -28.81 -23.62
N GLY A 401 -19.18 -29.51 -24.69
CA GLY A 401 -19.74 -30.77 -25.13
C GLY A 401 -19.61 -31.85 -24.05
N VAL A 402 -18.43 -32.00 -23.45
CA VAL A 402 -18.18 -32.97 -22.37
C VAL A 402 -18.97 -32.62 -21.11
N THR A 403 -19.09 -31.31 -20.77
CA THR A 403 -19.88 -30.87 -19.60
C THR A 403 -21.37 -31.16 -19.78
N GLN A 404 -21.90 -31.02 -21.00
CA GLN A 404 -23.33 -31.24 -21.30
C GLN A 404 -23.70 -32.71 -21.31
N ASN A 405 -22.95 -33.54 -22.03
CA ASN A 405 -23.15 -34.98 -22.06
C ASN A 405 -21.86 -35.72 -22.43
N ARG A 406 -21.18 -36.25 -21.41
CA ARG A 406 -19.89 -36.94 -21.55
C ARG A 406 -19.94 -38.18 -22.43
N PRO A 407 -20.93 -39.11 -22.26
CA PRO A 407 -21.07 -40.29 -23.13
C PRO A 407 -21.27 -39.92 -24.60
N ILE A 408 -22.16 -38.97 -24.89
CA ILE A 408 -22.44 -38.56 -26.28
C ILE A 408 -21.18 -37.89 -26.88
N ALA A 409 -20.48 -37.04 -26.15
CA ALA A 409 -19.24 -36.43 -26.62
C ALA A 409 -18.18 -37.50 -27.00
N ALA A 410 -18.06 -38.55 -26.18
CA ALA A 410 -17.16 -39.66 -26.45
C ALA A 410 -17.56 -40.43 -27.73
N CYS A 411 -18.86 -40.69 -27.92
CA CYS A 411 -19.39 -41.33 -29.15
C CYS A 411 -19.15 -40.49 -30.41
N MET A 412 -19.10 -39.17 -30.28
CA MET A 412 -18.77 -38.24 -31.38
C MET A 412 -17.25 -38.11 -31.64
N GLY A 413 -16.42 -38.97 -31.02
CA GLY A 413 -14.98 -39.04 -31.24
C GLY A 413 -14.16 -38.05 -30.39
N VAL A 414 -14.76 -37.36 -29.41
CA VAL A 414 -14.04 -36.51 -28.51
C VAL A 414 -13.27 -37.32 -27.47
N ASN A 415 -11.95 -37.15 -27.38
CA ASN A 415 -11.16 -37.81 -26.36
C ASN A 415 -11.37 -37.08 -25.01
N THR A 416 -12.39 -37.53 -24.26
CA THR A 416 -12.80 -36.90 -22.99
C THR A 416 -11.67 -36.84 -21.98
N ALA A 417 -10.82 -37.88 -21.91
CA ALA A 417 -9.67 -37.91 -20.98
C ALA A 417 -8.64 -36.82 -21.27
N ARG A 418 -8.40 -36.48 -22.56
CA ARG A 418 -7.50 -35.34 -22.91
C ARG A 418 -8.16 -34.00 -22.60
N VAL A 419 -9.44 -33.87 -22.83
CA VAL A 419 -10.20 -32.63 -22.52
C VAL A 419 -10.16 -32.36 -21.02
N ASP A 420 -10.35 -33.38 -20.19
CA ASP A 420 -10.27 -33.28 -18.74
C ASP A 420 -8.88 -32.80 -18.29
N THR A 421 -7.81 -33.44 -18.80
CA THR A 421 -6.43 -33.02 -18.46
C THR A 421 -6.17 -31.58 -18.87
N TYR A 422 -6.59 -31.16 -20.06
CA TYR A 422 -6.37 -29.76 -20.51
C TYR A 422 -7.19 -28.75 -19.71
N ALA A 423 -8.43 -29.08 -19.38
CA ALA A 423 -9.28 -28.21 -18.58
C ALA A 423 -8.76 -28.10 -17.14
N PHE A 424 -8.30 -29.22 -16.57
CA PHE A 424 -7.70 -29.21 -15.23
C PHE A 424 -6.39 -28.45 -15.20
N ALA A 425 -5.52 -28.63 -16.21
CA ALA A 425 -4.29 -27.87 -16.35
C ALA A 425 -4.54 -26.37 -16.51
N LEU A 426 -5.55 -26.00 -17.33
CA LEU A 426 -5.95 -24.60 -17.51
C LEU A 426 -6.45 -23.99 -16.19
N GLY A 427 -7.37 -24.65 -15.48
CA GLY A 427 -7.88 -24.18 -14.19
C GLY A 427 -6.78 -24.05 -13.14
N SER A 428 -5.86 -25.03 -13.09
CA SER A 428 -4.69 -25.00 -12.21
C SER A 428 -3.71 -23.87 -12.56
N GLY A 429 -3.47 -23.64 -13.85
CA GLY A 429 -2.64 -22.53 -14.32
C GLY A 429 -3.21 -21.17 -13.95
N ILE A 430 -4.54 -20.99 -14.04
CA ILE A 430 -5.22 -19.77 -13.60
C ILE A 430 -5.07 -19.58 -12.07
N ALA A 431 -5.17 -20.67 -11.28
CA ALA A 431 -4.86 -20.60 -9.85
C ALA A 431 -3.41 -20.19 -9.60
N GLY A 432 -2.45 -20.66 -10.41
CA GLY A 432 -1.06 -20.20 -10.36
C GLY A 432 -0.90 -18.72 -10.64
N LEU A 433 -1.65 -18.19 -11.63
CA LEU A 433 -1.69 -16.73 -11.87
C LEU A 433 -2.28 -15.95 -10.70
N ALA A 434 -3.29 -16.49 -10.02
CA ALA A 434 -3.83 -15.90 -8.79
C ALA A 434 -2.77 -15.87 -7.67
N GLY A 435 -1.95 -16.92 -7.55
CA GLY A 435 -0.81 -16.98 -6.64
C GLY A 435 0.24 -15.92 -6.96
N CYS A 436 0.57 -15.73 -8.25
CA CYS A 436 1.46 -14.67 -8.71
C CYS A 436 0.91 -13.27 -8.37
N ALA A 437 -0.39 -13.04 -8.57
CA ALA A 437 -1.03 -11.78 -8.21
C ALA A 437 -1.03 -11.55 -6.70
N LEU A 438 -1.31 -12.58 -5.90
CA LEU A 438 -1.33 -12.49 -4.44
C LEU A 438 0.05 -12.21 -3.85
N SER A 439 1.12 -12.78 -4.43
CA SER A 439 2.50 -12.53 -4.00
C SER A 439 2.91 -11.05 -4.06
N GLN A 440 2.22 -10.24 -4.87
CA GLN A 440 2.45 -8.79 -4.98
C GLN A 440 1.72 -7.96 -3.92
N VAL A 441 0.87 -8.58 -3.10
CA VAL A 441 0.09 -7.90 -2.05
C VAL A 441 0.48 -8.37 -0.66
N GLY A 442 0.98 -9.60 -0.54
CA GLY A 442 1.31 -10.20 0.74
C GLY A 442 2.45 -11.20 0.65
N ASN A 443 2.91 -11.65 1.80
CA ASN A 443 3.95 -12.66 1.89
C ASN A 443 3.43 -14.02 1.41
N VAL A 444 4.33 -14.80 0.84
CA VAL A 444 4.06 -16.14 0.34
C VAL A 444 4.42 -17.16 1.43
N GLY A 445 3.48 -17.97 1.85
CA GLY A 445 3.67 -19.01 2.86
C GLY A 445 3.22 -20.38 2.37
N PRO A 446 3.66 -21.47 3.03
CA PRO A 446 3.28 -22.84 2.66
C PRO A 446 1.80 -23.14 2.85
N ASP A 447 1.09 -22.39 3.67
CA ASP A 447 -0.33 -22.52 4.01
C ASP A 447 -1.21 -21.48 3.30
N LEU A 448 -0.62 -20.68 2.40
CA LEU A 448 -1.30 -19.60 1.66
C LEU A 448 -2.57 -20.10 0.95
N GLY A 449 -2.54 -21.30 0.36
CA GLY A 449 -3.66 -21.89 -0.36
C GLY A 449 -4.88 -22.16 0.51
N GLN A 450 -4.67 -22.62 1.76
CA GLN A 450 -5.77 -22.92 2.70
C GLN A 450 -6.61 -21.70 3.05
N GLY A 451 -5.99 -20.52 3.12
CA GLY A 451 -6.68 -19.27 3.43
C GLY A 451 -7.70 -18.85 2.37
N TYR A 452 -7.51 -19.28 1.10
CA TYR A 452 -8.29 -18.82 -0.04
C TYR A 452 -9.19 -19.88 -0.67
N ILE A 453 -8.93 -21.19 -0.44
CA ILE A 453 -9.72 -22.26 -1.08
C ILE A 453 -11.19 -22.22 -0.64
N VAL A 454 -11.45 -22.00 0.66
CA VAL A 454 -12.81 -21.95 1.21
C VAL A 454 -13.56 -20.75 0.61
N ASP A 455 -12.94 -19.57 0.62
CA ASP A 455 -13.55 -18.34 0.06
C ASP A 455 -13.84 -18.51 -1.44
N SER A 456 -12.92 -19.10 -2.19
CA SER A 456 -13.09 -19.35 -3.64
C SER A 456 -14.16 -20.39 -3.93
N PHE A 457 -14.28 -21.44 -3.11
CA PHE A 457 -15.35 -22.41 -3.21
C PHE A 457 -16.71 -21.74 -2.94
N MET A 458 -16.79 -20.89 -1.91
CA MET A 458 -18.00 -20.10 -1.64
C MET A 458 -18.39 -19.21 -2.83
N VAL A 459 -17.42 -18.57 -3.49
CA VAL A 459 -17.65 -17.78 -4.71
C VAL A 459 -18.26 -18.64 -5.82
N VAL A 460 -17.70 -19.80 -6.09
CA VAL A 460 -18.19 -20.70 -7.18
C VAL A 460 -19.59 -21.20 -6.89
N VAL A 461 -19.87 -21.62 -5.65
CA VAL A 461 -21.20 -22.13 -5.27
C VAL A 461 -22.24 -21.01 -5.28
N LEU A 462 -21.90 -19.83 -4.73
CA LEU A 462 -22.78 -18.66 -4.74
C LEU A 462 -23.07 -18.18 -6.17
N GLY A 463 -22.05 -18.14 -7.03
CA GLY A 463 -22.16 -17.73 -8.42
C GLY A 463 -22.99 -18.69 -9.30
N GLY A 464 -23.00 -19.95 -8.92
CA GLY A 464 -23.54 -21.06 -9.70
C GLY A 464 -22.45 -21.82 -10.45
N VAL A 465 -22.36 -23.11 -10.20
CA VAL A 465 -21.30 -23.98 -10.69
C VAL A 465 -21.18 -23.94 -12.22
N GLY A 466 -19.99 -23.63 -12.74
CA GLY A 466 -19.72 -23.55 -14.17
C GLY A 466 -20.23 -22.31 -14.90
N GLN A 467 -20.77 -21.31 -14.17
CA GLN A 467 -21.24 -20.05 -14.72
C GLN A 467 -20.21 -18.94 -14.49
N LEU A 468 -19.47 -18.54 -15.55
CA LEU A 468 -18.44 -17.49 -15.45
C LEU A 468 -19.00 -16.14 -14.97
N ALA A 469 -20.16 -15.74 -15.50
CA ALA A 469 -20.80 -14.49 -15.08
C ALA A 469 -21.17 -14.52 -13.59
N GLY A 470 -21.74 -15.66 -13.12
CA GLY A 470 -22.05 -15.85 -11.71
C GLY A 470 -20.83 -15.75 -10.81
N THR A 471 -19.73 -16.36 -11.21
CA THR A 471 -18.46 -16.30 -10.49
C THR A 471 -17.94 -14.86 -10.35
N VAL A 472 -18.07 -14.02 -11.39
CA VAL A 472 -17.68 -12.60 -11.34
C VAL A 472 -18.51 -11.83 -10.31
N TYR A 473 -19.85 -11.94 -10.38
CA TYR A 473 -20.73 -11.23 -9.43
C TYR A 473 -20.53 -11.71 -8.00
N ALA A 474 -20.36 -13.01 -7.80
CA ALA A 474 -20.12 -13.58 -6.47
C ALA A 474 -18.75 -13.13 -5.90
N ALA A 475 -17.67 -13.17 -6.70
CA ALA A 475 -16.34 -12.77 -6.27
C ALA A 475 -16.30 -11.29 -5.86
N MET A 476 -16.84 -10.41 -6.70
CA MET A 476 -16.88 -8.98 -6.41
C MET A 476 -17.79 -8.68 -5.21
N GLY A 477 -18.98 -9.28 -5.18
CA GLY A 477 -19.93 -9.12 -4.09
C GLY A 477 -19.37 -9.57 -2.74
N LEU A 478 -18.75 -10.77 -2.70
CA LEU A 478 -18.13 -11.29 -1.47
C LEU A 478 -16.90 -10.51 -1.06
N GLY A 479 -16.06 -10.07 -2.01
CA GLY A 479 -14.91 -9.23 -1.73
C GLY A 479 -15.31 -7.91 -1.06
N ILE A 480 -16.30 -7.22 -1.62
CA ILE A 480 -16.82 -5.96 -1.08
C ILE A 480 -17.48 -6.21 0.27
N LEU A 481 -18.39 -7.19 0.37
CA LEU A 481 -19.09 -7.52 1.61
C LEU A 481 -18.12 -7.85 2.75
N ASN A 482 -17.10 -8.65 2.47
CA ASN A 482 -16.09 -9.02 3.45
C ASN A 482 -15.35 -7.78 4.00
N LYS A 483 -14.94 -6.86 3.11
CA LYS A 483 -14.24 -5.65 3.54
C LYS A 483 -15.11 -4.66 4.30
N PHE A 484 -16.40 -4.57 3.99
CA PHE A 484 -17.33 -3.78 4.81
C PHE A 484 -17.53 -4.39 6.20
N LEU A 485 -17.76 -5.70 6.28
CA LEU A 485 -17.93 -6.38 7.56
C LEU A 485 -16.65 -6.34 8.39
N GLU A 486 -15.49 -6.48 7.76
CA GLU A 486 -14.18 -6.41 8.42
C GLU A 486 -13.98 -5.07 9.14
N GLY A 487 -14.42 -3.97 8.53
CA GLY A 487 -14.37 -2.63 9.13
C GLY A 487 -15.22 -2.47 10.39
N TRP A 488 -16.27 -3.30 10.58
CA TRP A 488 -17.17 -3.22 11.74
C TRP A 488 -16.89 -4.27 12.81
N THR A 489 -16.56 -5.49 12.38
CA THR A 489 -16.49 -6.65 13.28
C THR A 489 -15.08 -7.23 13.42
N GLY A 490 -14.12 -6.74 12.60
CA GLY A 490 -12.79 -7.34 12.48
C GLY A 490 -12.76 -8.54 11.53
N ALA A 491 -11.55 -8.95 11.12
CA ALA A 491 -11.35 -9.91 10.02
C ALA A 491 -11.93 -11.31 10.29
N VAL A 492 -11.84 -11.80 11.54
CA VAL A 492 -12.30 -13.16 11.88
C VAL A 492 -13.82 -13.24 11.90
N LEU A 493 -14.48 -12.30 12.60
CA LEU A 493 -15.94 -12.28 12.69
C LEU A 493 -16.59 -11.97 11.33
N ALA A 494 -15.95 -11.14 10.49
CA ALA A 494 -16.40 -10.88 9.14
C ALA A 494 -16.43 -12.18 8.29
N LYS A 495 -15.38 -13.00 8.33
CA LYS A 495 -15.36 -14.29 7.64
C LYS A 495 -16.44 -15.25 8.13
N ILE A 496 -16.67 -15.33 9.44
CA ILE A 496 -17.74 -16.14 10.01
C ILE A 496 -19.11 -15.65 9.54
N ALA A 497 -19.35 -14.35 9.58
CA ALA A 497 -20.62 -13.75 9.13
C ALA A 497 -20.88 -14.01 7.64
N VAL A 498 -19.86 -13.88 6.79
CA VAL A 498 -19.95 -14.19 5.36
C VAL A 498 -20.27 -15.67 5.15
N LEU A 499 -19.60 -16.58 5.87
CA LEU A 499 -19.88 -18.02 5.79
C LEU A 499 -21.33 -18.35 6.16
N VAL A 500 -21.82 -17.81 7.28
CA VAL A 500 -23.21 -18.01 7.73
C VAL A 500 -24.21 -17.48 6.70
N LEU A 501 -23.95 -16.28 6.15
CA LEU A 501 -24.80 -15.68 5.12
C LEU A 501 -24.89 -16.59 3.88
N ILE A 502 -23.77 -17.16 3.44
CA ILE A 502 -23.72 -18.05 2.28
C ILE A 502 -24.45 -19.36 2.58
N ILE A 503 -24.30 -19.94 3.76
CA ILE A 503 -25.03 -21.15 4.16
C ILE A 503 -26.55 -20.89 4.09
N ILE A 504 -27.02 -19.79 4.63
CA ILE A 504 -28.46 -19.41 4.56
C ILE A 504 -28.91 -19.20 3.11
N PHE A 505 -28.05 -18.56 2.30
CA PHE A 505 -28.35 -18.35 0.88
C PHE A 505 -28.49 -19.68 0.11
N ILE A 506 -27.53 -20.62 0.29
CA ILE A 506 -27.55 -21.92 -0.39
C ILE A 506 -28.77 -22.75 0.03
N GLN A 507 -29.18 -22.70 1.30
CA GLN A 507 -30.41 -23.37 1.76
C GLN A 507 -31.66 -22.86 1.04
N LYS A 508 -31.70 -21.56 0.69
CA LYS A 508 -32.82 -20.97 -0.04
C LYS A 508 -32.69 -21.13 -1.57
N ARG A 509 -31.46 -21.10 -2.09
CA ARG A 509 -31.16 -21.17 -3.52
C ARG A 509 -29.95 -22.09 -3.79
N PRO A 510 -30.15 -23.42 -3.78
CA PRO A 510 -29.05 -24.37 -3.94
C PRO A 510 -28.35 -24.29 -5.31
N GLN A 511 -28.99 -23.73 -6.35
CA GLN A 511 -28.44 -23.54 -7.67
C GLN A 511 -27.54 -22.29 -7.83
N GLY A 512 -27.36 -21.52 -6.77
CA GLY A 512 -26.63 -20.24 -6.82
C GLY A 512 -27.43 -19.08 -7.42
N ILE A 513 -26.73 -17.97 -7.74
CA ILE A 513 -27.35 -16.76 -8.34
C ILE A 513 -27.77 -17.06 -9.79
N PHE A 514 -26.94 -17.77 -10.54
CA PHE A 514 -27.18 -18.11 -11.93
C PHE A 514 -27.33 -19.64 -12.08
N ALA A 515 -28.56 -20.11 -12.16
CA ALA A 515 -28.84 -21.52 -12.40
C ALA A 515 -28.42 -21.93 -13.82
N MET A 516 -27.82 -23.12 -13.99
CA MET A 516 -27.54 -23.67 -15.30
C MET A 516 -28.86 -24.11 -15.98
N LYS A 517 -29.18 -23.52 -17.12
CA LYS A 517 -30.29 -24.00 -17.97
C LYS A 517 -29.87 -25.30 -18.64
N GLY A 518 -30.55 -26.42 -18.35
CA GLY A 518 -30.41 -27.68 -19.07
C GLY A 518 -29.78 -28.85 -18.33
N ARG A 519 -29.32 -28.70 -17.07
CA ARG A 519 -29.00 -29.83 -16.21
C ARG A 519 -30.23 -30.14 -15.35
N SER A 520 -30.87 -31.29 -15.53
CA SER A 520 -31.90 -31.77 -14.61
C SER A 520 -31.32 -31.80 -13.19
N ALA A 521 -32.08 -31.30 -12.21
CA ALA A 521 -31.71 -31.26 -10.79
C ALA A 521 -31.76 -32.68 -10.14
N GLU A 522 -31.55 -33.72 -10.94
CA GLU A 522 -31.50 -35.11 -10.51
C GLU A 522 -30.11 -35.67 -10.78
N ALA A 523 -29.25 -35.54 -9.82
CA ALA A 523 -28.15 -36.46 -9.51
C ALA A 523 -27.73 -36.24 -8.06
#